data_7e85176c0503b680acb6e140327b112c
#
_entry.id   7e85176c0503b680acb6e140327b112c
#
_cell.length_a   1.000
_cell.length_b   1.000
_cell.length_c   1.000
_cell.angle_alpha   90.00
_cell.angle_beta   90.00
_cell.angle_gamma   90.00
#
_symmetry.space_group_name_H-M   'P 1'
#
loop_
_entity.id
_entity.type
_entity.pdbx_description
1 polymer ?
#
loop_
_entity_poly.entity_id
_entity_poly.type
_entity_poly.pdbx_seq_one_letter_code
_entity_poly.pdbx_strand_id
1 'polypeptide(L)'
;MFVNIIFQDVPTGELPRNVLLSVDRHLVQTIVPGTRLTVIGIYSVFQASGTNNQKGAVGVKQPYIRIVGLEQSRDDNTNGPSHFTLDEEMEFKEFAQRPDAYAKICSMIGPSIYGHGDVKKAIACLLFGGSKKRLPDGVRLRGDIHALLLGDPSTAKSQFLKFVEKTAPIAVYTSGKGSSAAGLTASVTRDSNSREFYLEGGAMVLADGGVVCIDEFDKMRPEDRVAIHEAMEQQTISIAKAGITTVLNSRTSVLAAANPISGRYDDLKTAQDNIDLQTTILSRFDLIFIVKDVRMYEQDKRIANHIIKVHASGAATQVNRNADTNEGENWLKRYVEYCRNTCRPRLSEKAAEMLQNKYVEIRQKMRQQSHETGRAAAIPITVRQLEAIIRLSESLAKMRLTSVATPEHIEEAFRLFNVSTVDAARSGINEHLNLSPEIANEIKQAEAQIKRRMGIGSHISERRLLDELNRMGLNESIVRRALVIMHQRDEVEYKRERHVIVRKA
;
A
#
# COMPACT_ATOMS: atom_id res chain seq x y z
N MET A 1 -28.95 -24.45 -12.79
CA MET A 1 -27.49 -24.12 -12.75
C MET A 1 -27.02 -24.29 -11.34
N PHE A 2 -25.89 -24.94 -11.12
CA PHE A 2 -25.27 -25.06 -9.81
C PHE A 2 -24.11 -24.06 -9.71
N VAL A 3 -24.02 -23.36 -8.59
CA VAL A 3 -22.98 -22.36 -8.32
C VAL A 3 -22.34 -22.69 -6.99
N ASN A 4 -21.01 -22.70 -6.94
CA ASN A 4 -20.28 -22.85 -5.68
C ASN A 4 -20.07 -21.47 -5.05
N ILE A 5 -20.45 -21.33 -3.78
CA ILE A 5 -20.21 -20.12 -3.00
C ILE A 5 -19.35 -20.46 -1.80
N ILE A 6 -18.38 -19.58 -1.54
CA ILE A 6 -17.52 -19.63 -0.38
C ILE A 6 -18.10 -18.74 0.71
N PHE A 7 -18.35 -19.29 1.91
CA PHE A 7 -18.75 -18.48 3.05
C PHE A 7 -17.60 -17.55 3.46
N GLN A 8 -17.86 -16.26 3.57
CA GLN A 8 -16.86 -15.28 3.99
C GLN A 8 -16.84 -15.05 5.51
N ASP A 9 -17.95 -15.25 6.19
CA ASP A 9 -18.05 -15.06 7.64
C ASP A 9 -17.66 -16.35 8.38
N VAL A 10 -16.41 -16.81 8.17
CA VAL A 10 -15.86 -17.99 8.83
C VAL A 10 -14.96 -17.53 9.98
N PRO A 11 -15.10 -18.10 11.19
CA PRO A 11 -14.20 -17.80 12.29
C PRO A 11 -12.73 -18.02 11.92
N THR A 12 -11.85 -17.22 12.47
CA THR A 12 -10.39 -17.33 12.23
C THR A 12 -9.88 -18.71 12.64
N GLY A 13 -9.32 -19.43 11.66
CA GLY A 13 -8.76 -20.78 11.87
C GLY A 13 -9.57 -21.91 11.24
N GLU A 14 -10.79 -21.69 10.78
CA GLU A 14 -11.53 -22.66 10.00
C GLU A 14 -11.34 -22.46 8.49
N LEU A 15 -11.37 -23.56 7.75
CA LEU A 15 -11.34 -23.50 6.29
C LEU A 15 -12.70 -23.04 5.76
N PRO A 16 -12.71 -22.11 4.79
CA PRO A 16 -13.96 -21.69 4.18
C PRO A 16 -14.66 -22.90 3.53
N ARG A 17 -15.95 -23.04 3.81
CA ARG A 17 -16.76 -24.13 3.26
C ARG A 17 -17.39 -23.71 1.95
N ASN A 18 -17.25 -24.56 0.95
CA ASN A 18 -17.98 -24.41 -0.30
C ASN A 18 -19.36 -25.02 -0.16
N VAL A 19 -20.39 -24.26 -0.52
CA VAL A 19 -21.78 -24.75 -0.55
C VAL A 19 -22.30 -24.68 -1.97
N LEU A 20 -22.92 -25.78 -2.40
CA LEU A 20 -23.53 -25.87 -3.70
C LEU A 20 -24.90 -25.18 -3.69
N LEU A 21 -25.09 -24.21 -4.58
CA LEU A 21 -26.35 -23.52 -4.74
C LEU A 21 -27.04 -23.97 -6.03
N SER A 22 -28.35 -24.22 -5.96
CA SER A 22 -29.22 -24.45 -7.13
C SER A 22 -29.97 -23.17 -7.45
N VAL A 23 -29.70 -22.64 -8.64
CA VAL A 23 -30.29 -21.38 -9.14
C VAL A 23 -31.18 -21.66 -10.33
N ASP A 24 -32.40 -21.14 -10.31
CA ASP A 24 -33.36 -21.36 -11.35
C ASP A 24 -33.78 -20.06 -12.06
N ARG A 25 -34.20 -20.16 -13.32
CA ARG A 25 -34.83 -19.10 -14.14
C ARG A 25 -33.99 -17.84 -14.29
N HIS A 26 -34.58 -16.66 -14.07
CA HIS A 26 -33.97 -15.33 -14.27
C HIS A 26 -32.80 -15.05 -13.34
N LEU A 27 -32.71 -15.71 -12.18
CA LEU A 27 -31.63 -15.52 -11.23
C LEU A 27 -30.29 -16.02 -11.76
N VAL A 28 -30.30 -16.94 -12.73
CA VAL A 28 -29.07 -17.49 -13.33
C VAL A 28 -28.23 -16.42 -14.02
N GLN A 29 -28.86 -15.41 -14.64
CA GLN A 29 -28.18 -14.36 -15.38
C GLN A 29 -27.71 -13.20 -14.49
N THR A 30 -28.17 -13.13 -13.25
CA THR A 30 -27.83 -12.03 -12.34
C THR A 30 -26.57 -12.29 -11.52
N ILE A 31 -26.12 -13.54 -11.43
CA ILE A 31 -24.97 -13.92 -10.62
C ILE A 31 -23.70 -13.83 -11.46
N VAL A 32 -22.81 -12.91 -11.09
CA VAL A 32 -21.48 -12.75 -11.68
C VAL A 32 -20.43 -13.30 -10.72
N PRO A 33 -19.43 -14.08 -11.19
CA PRO A 33 -18.33 -14.52 -10.35
C PRO A 33 -17.63 -13.35 -9.64
N GLY A 34 -17.29 -13.53 -8.35
CA GLY A 34 -16.65 -12.50 -7.54
C GLY A 34 -17.59 -11.48 -6.89
N THR A 35 -18.92 -11.59 -7.07
CA THR A 35 -19.87 -10.71 -6.36
C THR A 35 -20.24 -11.29 -5.00
N ARG A 36 -20.48 -10.41 -4.03
CA ARG A 36 -21.04 -10.78 -2.72
C ARG A 36 -22.53 -10.87 -2.82
N LEU A 37 -23.07 -11.96 -2.31
CA LEU A 37 -24.48 -12.26 -2.38
C LEU A 37 -25.01 -12.63 -0.99
N THR A 38 -26.18 -12.10 -0.65
CA THR A 38 -26.98 -12.62 0.45
C THR A 38 -28.05 -13.54 -0.14
N VAL A 39 -28.02 -14.80 0.25
CA VAL A 39 -28.87 -15.83 -0.32
C VAL A 39 -29.92 -16.30 0.70
N ILE A 40 -31.17 -16.26 0.30
CA ILE A 40 -32.29 -16.90 1.04
C ILE A 40 -32.71 -18.14 0.27
N GLY A 41 -32.63 -19.30 0.91
CA GLY A 41 -32.90 -20.55 0.22
C GLY A 41 -33.32 -21.68 1.14
N ILE A 42 -33.75 -22.78 0.53
CA ILE A 42 -34.18 -24.00 1.21
C ILE A 42 -33.02 -25.01 1.17
N TYR A 43 -32.58 -25.45 2.34
CA TYR A 43 -31.59 -26.50 2.47
C TYR A 43 -32.16 -27.84 2.01
N SER A 44 -31.49 -28.51 1.09
CA SER A 44 -31.88 -29.79 0.54
C SER A 44 -30.67 -30.69 0.33
N VAL A 45 -30.91 -31.97 0.22
CA VAL A 45 -29.84 -32.97 0.03
C VAL A 45 -30.05 -33.65 -1.32
N PHE A 46 -29.06 -33.60 -2.17
CA PHE A 46 -29.06 -34.29 -3.45
C PHE A 46 -28.40 -35.67 -3.30
N GLN A 47 -29.13 -36.69 -3.75
CA GLN A 47 -28.56 -38.04 -3.86
C GLN A 47 -28.17 -38.26 -5.31
N ALA A 48 -26.87 -38.28 -5.60
CA ALA A 48 -26.39 -38.63 -6.92
C ALA A 48 -26.81 -40.07 -7.22
N SER A 49 -27.75 -40.26 -8.14
CA SER A 49 -28.09 -41.58 -8.64
C SER A 49 -26.96 -42.07 -9.54
N GLY A 50 -26.06 -42.86 -9.00
CA GLY A 50 -25.02 -43.52 -9.77
C GLY A 50 -25.68 -44.46 -10.80
N THR A 51 -25.29 -44.30 -12.06
CA THR A 51 -25.77 -45.04 -13.24
C THR A 51 -25.26 -46.49 -13.29
N ASN A 52 -24.88 -47.09 -12.18
CA ASN A 52 -24.44 -48.50 -12.14
C ASN A 52 -25.17 -49.26 -11.02
N ASN A 53 -25.86 -50.28 -11.46
CA ASN A 53 -26.59 -51.32 -10.70
C ASN A 53 -25.70 -52.08 -9.69
N GLN A 54 -24.97 -51.45 -8.82
CA GLN A 54 -24.34 -52.08 -7.68
C GLN A 54 -25.20 -51.86 -6.44
N LYS A 55 -26.01 -52.84 -6.15
CA LYS A 55 -26.73 -52.97 -4.87
C LYS A 55 -25.74 -52.89 -3.73
N GLY A 56 -25.73 -51.79 -2.98
CA GLY A 56 -24.94 -51.70 -1.73
C GLY A 56 -24.05 -50.43 -1.60
N ALA A 57 -23.90 -49.58 -2.59
CA ALA A 57 -23.15 -48.33 -2.42
C ALA A 57 -23.97 -47.32 -1.63
N VAL A 58 -23.52 -46.95 -0.43
CA VAL A 58 -24.04 -45.82 0.34
C VAL A 58 -23.77 -44.56 -0.47
N GLY A 59 -24.81 -44.05 -1.14
CA GLY A 59 -24.68 -42.85 -1.96
C GLY A 59 -24.30 -41.67 -1.06
N VAL A 60 -23.15 -41.05 -1.34
CA VAL A 60 -22.73 -39.83 -0.68
C VAL A 60 -23.74 -38.74 -0.96
N LYS A 61 -24.43 -38.31 0.09
CA LYS A 61 -25.43 -37.25 0.02
C LYS A 61 -24.68 -35.90 0.01
N GLN A 62 -24.88 -35.12 -1.05
CA GLN A 62 -24.34 -33.77 -1.11
C GLN A 62 -25.39 -32.75 -0.71
N PRO A 63 -25.14 -31.90 0.28
CA PRO A 63 -26.02 -30.83 0.64
C PRO A 63 -25.97 -29.71 -0.41
N TYR A 64 -27.13 -29.14 -0.72
CA TYR A 64 -27.23 -27.96 -1.54
C TYR A 64 -28.34 -27.04 -1.05
N ILE A 65 -28.27 -25.76 -1.41
CA ILE A 65 -29.31 -24.77 -1.09
C ILE A 65 -30.02 -24.39 -2.38
N ARG A 66 -31.33 -24.57 -2.42
CA ARG A 66 -32.15 -24.07 -3.51
C ARG A 66 -32.52 -22.63 -3.24
N ILE A 67 -32.10 -21.74 -4.10
CA ILE A 67 -32.29 -20.30 -3.95
C ILE A 67 -33.76 -19.94 -4.20
N VAL A 68 -34.34 -19.20 -3.25
CA VAL A 68 -35.69 -18.61 -3.36
C VAL A 68 -35.56 -17.11 -3.61
N GLY A 69 -34.63 -16.46 -2.92
CA GLY A 69 -34.36 -15.04 -3.07
C GLY A 69 -32.86 -14.77 -3.06
N LEU A 70 -32.45 -13.75 -3.78
CA LEU A 70 -31.07 -13.34 -3.92
C LEU A 70 -31.00 -11.83 -3.82
N GLU A 71 -30.19 -11.35 -2.87
CA GLU A 71 -29.86 -9.95 -2.73
C GLU A 71 -28.40 -9.79 -3.12
N GLN A 72 -28.17 -9.02 -4.16
CA GLN A 72 -26.84 -8.69 -4.64
C GLN A 72 -26.44 -7.35 -4.06
N SER A 73 -25.29 -7.30 -3.41
CA SER A 73 -24.67 -6.04 -2.99
C SER A 73 -24.30 -5.25 -4.25
N ARG A 74 -25.21 -4.41 -4.74
CA ARG A 74 -24.96 -3.54 -5.89
C ARG A 74 -24.11 -2.36 -5.44
N ASP A 75 -22.86 -2.36 -5.85
CA ASP A 75 -21.88 -1.33 -5.51
C ASP A 75 -22.15 0.09 -6.06
N ASP A 76 -23.19 0.26 -6.85
CA ASP A 76 -23.53 1.57 -7.42
C ASP A 76 -24.52 2.37 -6.55
N ASN A 77 -25.26 1.71 -5.68
CA ASN A 77 -26.03 2.31 -4.61
C ASN A 77 -25.60 1.63 -3.31
N THR A 78 -24.71 2.26 -2.62
CA THR A 78 -24.21 1.93 -1.29
C THR A 78 -25.29 1.99 -0.19
N ASN A 79 -26.49 1.57 -0.51
CA ASN A 79 -27.63 1.45 0.38
C ASN A 79 -28.05 -0.01 0.53
N GLY A 80 -27.09 -0.94 0.50
CA GLY A 80 -27.29 -2.18 1.26
C GLY A 80 -27.29 -1.78 2.73
N PRO A 81 -28.24 -2.21 3.56
CA PRO A 81 -28.35 -1.75 4.93
C PRO A 81 -27.20 -2.34 5.75
N SER A 82 -26.04 -1.69 5.76
CA SER A 82 -25.25 -1.70 6.97
C SER A 82 -26.11 -1.00 7.99
N HIS A 83 -26.82 -1.77 8.79
CA HIS A 83 -27.75 -1.25 9.79
C HIS A 83 -26.91 -0.54 10.87
N PHE A 84 -26.65 0.75 10.64
CA PHE A 84 -26.14 1.61 11.69
C PHE A 84 -27.32 1.97 12.56
N THR A 85 -27.17 1.85 13.87
CA THR A 85 -28.16 2.35 14.81
C THR A 85 -28.12 3.88 14.80
N LEU A 86 -29.25 4.51 15.10
CA LEU A 86 -29.32 5.99 15.15
C LEU A 86 -28.31 6.57 16.17
N ASP A 87 -28.08 5.85 17.25
CA ASP A 87 -27.11 6.24 18.28
C ASP A 87 -25.67 6.23 17.73
N GLU A 88 -25.30 5.21 16.96
CA GLU A 88 -23.99 5.14 16.30
C GLU A 88 -23.81 6.26 15.27
N GLU A 89 -24.85 6.57 14.47
CA GLU A 89 -24.77 7.67 13.53
C GLU A 89 -24.56 9.03 14.22
N MET A 90 -25.21 9.24 15.36
CA MET A 90 -25.01 10.45 16.14
C MET A 90 -23.58 10.52 16.70
N GLU A 91 -23.08 9.41 17.26
CA GLU A 91 -21.71 9.31 17.74
C GLU A 91 -20.68 9.60 16.64
N PHE A 92 -20.85 9.02 15.45
CA PHE A 92 -19.97 9.24 14.31
C PHE A 92 -19.98 10.69 13.83
N LYS A 93 -21.13 11.34 13.79
CA LYS A 93 -21.26 12.77 13.44
C LYS A 93 -20.60 13.66 14.48
N GLU A 94 -20.82 13.38 15.77
CA GLU A 94 -20.17 14.11 16.87
C GLU A 94 -18.66 13.94 16.82
N PHE A 95 -18.16 12.72 16.62
CA PHE A 95 -16.74 12.45 16.48
C PHE A 95 -16.12 13.22 15.29
N ALA A 96 -16.78 13.24 14.14
CA ALA A 96 -16.31 13.93 12.93
C ALA A 96 -16.17 15.45 13.11
N GLN A 97 -16.99 16.07 13.96
CA GLN A 97 -16.94 17.52 14.24
C GLN A 97 -15.79 17.91 15.17
N ARG A 98 -15.17 16.95 15.88
CA ARG A 98 -14.04 17.25 16.78
C ARG A 98 -12.82 17.70 15.96
N PRO A 99 -12.13 18.77 16.37
CA PRO A 99 -10.92 19.22 15.69
C PRO A 99 -9.82 18.16 15.66
N ASP A 100 -9.74 17.33 16.71
CA ASP A 100 -8.75 16.28 16.90
C ASP A 100 -9.11 14.93 16.22
N ALA A 101 -10.23 14.85 15.50
CA ALA A 101 -10.70 13.60 14.88
C ALA A 101 -9.62 12.94 14.04
N TYR A 102 -8.93 13.70 13.18
CA TYR A 102 -7.84 13.20 12.36
C TYR A 102 -6.69 12.61 13.17
N ALA A 103 -6.24 13.32 14.20
CA ALA A 103 -5.15 12.86 15.08
C ALA A 103 -5.54 11.58 15.83
N LYS A 104 -6.80 11.51 16.30
CA LYS A 104 -7.34 10.31 16.99
C LYS A 104 -7.42 9.11 16.05
N ILE A 105 -7.94 9.26 14.84
CA ILE A 105 -7.95 8.18 13.84
C ILE A 105 -6.53 7.66 13.60
N CYS A 106 -5.56 8.56 13.41
CA CYS A 106 -4.17 8.18 13.21
C CYS A 106 -3.55 7.46 14.42
N SER A 107 -3.93 7.82 15.64
CA SER A 107 -3.46 7.14 16.85
C SER A 107 -4.08 5.77 17.06
N MET A 108 -5.30 5.54 16.56
CA MET A 108 -5.96 4.23 16.57
C MET A 108 -5.32 3.25 15.59
N ILE A 109 -4.61 3.75 14.55
CA ILE A 109 -3.94 2.89 13.57
C ILE A 109 -2.65 2.32 14.16
N GLY A 110 -2.64 1.01 14.40
CA GLY A 110 -1.48 0.30 14.93
C GLY A 110 -0.96 0.86 16.25
N PRO A 111 -1.74 0.86 17.34
CA PRO A 111 -1.32 1.44 18.61
C PRO A 111 -0.09 0.75 19.21
N SER A 112 0.14 -0.52 18.87
CA SER A 112 1.31 -1.29 19.27
C SER A 112 2.61 -0.82 18.61
N ILE A 113 2.52 -0.13 17.46
CA ILE A 113 3.68 0.33 16.68
C ILE A 113 4.02 1.76 17.09
N TYR A 114 5.24 1.95 17.58
CA TYR A 114 5.74 3.27 17.95
C TYR A 114 6.26 4.04 16.73
N GLY A 115 5.99 5.34 16.68
CA GLY A 115 6.48 6.20 15.61
C GLY A 115 5.71 6.07 14.30
N HIS A 116 6.38 6.39 13.19
CA HIS A 116 5.83 6.31 11.83
C HIS A 116 4.49 7.04 11.63
N GLY A 117 4.35 8.25 12.21
CA GLY A 117 3.10 9.01 12.18
C GLY A 117 2.59 9.28 10.76
N ASP A 118 3.48 9.55 9.81
CA ASP A 118 3.09 9.84 8.42
C ASP A 118 2.64 8.57 7.68
N VAL A 119 3.23 7.40 7.98
CA VAL A 119 2.75 6.11 7.48
C VAL A 119 1.36 5.80 8.01
N LYS A 120 1.10 6.06 9.31
CA LYS A 120 -0.24 5.89 9.90
C LYS A 120 -1.28 6.79 9.24
N LYS A 121 -0.91 8.05 8.96
CA LYS A 121 -1.77 9.00 8.24
C LYS A 121 -2.07 8.53 6.81
N ALA A 122 -1.08 7.99 6.11
CA ALA A 122 -1.26 7.43 4.78
C ALA A 122 -2.17 6.20 4.78
N ILE A 123 -2.02 5.31 5.76
CA ILE A 123 -2.91 4.16 5.94
C ILE A 123 -4.34 4.62 6.24
N ALA A 124 -4.52 5.66 7.06
CA ALA A 124 -5.83 6.28 7.25
C ALA A 124 -6.41 6.72 5.90
N CYS A 125 -5.67 7.49 5.11
CA CYS A 125 -6.12 7.93 3.79
C CYS A 125 -6.48 6.76 2.86
N LEU A 126 -5.72 5.68 2.90
CA LEU A 126 -5.99 4.47 2.10
C LEU A 126 -7.29 3.79 2.55
N LEU A 127 -7.54 3.68 3.86
CA LEU A 127 -8.76 3.06 4.39
C LEU A 127 -10.03 3.83 4.00
N PHE A 128 -10.02 5.16 4.04
CA PHE A 128 -11.17 5.97 3.67
C PHE A 128 -11.33 6.13 2.15
N GLY A 129 -10.22 6.21 1.41
CA GLY A 129 -10.20 6.39 -0.03
C GLY A 129 -10.83 7.71 -0.53
N GLY A 130 -10.60 8.06 -1.78
CA GLY A 130 -11.22 9.20 -2.46
C GLY A 130 -12.63 8.90 -2.99
N SER A 131 -13.22 9.84 -3.70
CA SER A 131 -14.55 9.72 -4.30
C SER A 131 -14.48 9.07 -5.67
N LYS A 132 -15.28 8.03 -5.90
CA LYS A 132 -15.47 7.43 -7.24
C LYS A 132 -16.29 8.42 -8.08
N LYS A 133 -15.79 8.81 -9.26
CA LYS A 133 -16.46 9.77 -10.16
C LYS A 133 -16.73 9.10 -11.50
N ARG A 134 -17.90 9.34 -12.05
CA ARG A 134 -18.24 8.96 -13.43
C ARG A 134 -18.35 10.24 -14.25
N LEU A 135 -17.55 10.35 -15.29
CA LEU A 135 -17.63 11.45 -16.25
C LEU A 135 -18.80 11.22 -17.22
N PRO A 136 -19.34 12.29 -17.82
CA PRO A 136 -20.42 12.17 -18.81
C PRO A 136 -20.00 11.32 -20.01
N ASP A 137 -18.71 11.27 -20.34
CA ASP A 137 -18.13 10.44 -21.42
C ASP A 137 -18.05 8.94 -21.06
N GLY A 138 -18.61 8.52 -19.92
CA GLY A 138 -18.57 7.12 -19.46
C GLY A 138 -17.27 6.68 -18.78
N VAL A 139 -16.24 7.52 -18.78
CA VAL A 139 -14.97 7.24 -18.12
C VAL A 139 -15.17 7.24 -16.60
N ARG A 140 -14.64 6.19 -15.94
CA ARG A 140 -14.66 6.05 -14.49
C ARG A 140 -13.33 6.51 -13.91
N LEU A 141 -13.34 7.52 -13.05
CA LEU A 141 -12.17 7.92 -12.28
C LEU A 141 -12.12 7.13 -10.98
N ARG A 142 -10.96 6.49 -10.73
CA ARG A 142 -10.74 5.71 -9.51
C ARG A 142 -10.69 6.61 -8.28
N GLY A 143 -11.26 6.12 -7.18
CA GLY A 143 -11.13 6.72 -5.84
C GLY A 143 -10.15 5.96 -4.94
N ASP A 144 -9.72 4.77 -5.35
CA ASP A 144 -8.88 3.90 -4.54
C ASP A 144 -7.43 4.43 -4.51
N ILE A 145 -6.80 4.40 -3.32
CA ILE A 145 -5.45 4.89 -3.06
C ILE A 145 -4.51 3.70 -2.91
N HIS A 146 -3.37 3.73 -3.60
CA HIS A 146 -2.36 2.70 -3.52
C HIS A 146 -1.14 3.20 -2.77
N ALA A 147 -0.67 2.44 -1.78
CA ALA A 147 0.50 2.79 -0.98
C ALA A 147 1.54 1.66 -0.99
N LEU A 148 2.80 2.05 -1.10
CA LEU A 148 3.94 1.13 -1.07
C LEU A 148 4.85 1.49 0.11
N LEU A 149 5.10 0.51 0.98
CA LEU A 149 6.03 0.62 2.10
C LEU A 149 7.33 -0.08 1.73
N LEU A 150 8.36 0.69 1.47
CA LEU A 150 9.71 0.21 1.19
C LEU A 150 10.57 0.40 2.43
N GLY A 151 11.45 -0.52 2.72
CA GLY A 151 12.38 -0.26 3.81
C GLY A 151 13.04 -1.49 4.38
N ASP A 152 13.86 -1.23 5.39
CA ASP A 152 14.67 -2.23 6.05
C ASP A 152 13.84 -3.34 6.70
N PRO A 153 14.36 -4.57 6.82
CA PRO A 153 13.69 -5.62 7.56
C PRO A 153 13.49 -5.18 9.02
N SER A 154 12.48 -5.74 9.69
CA SER A 154 12.14 -5.46 11.10
C SER A 154 11.56 -4.06 11.40
N THR A 155 11.22 -3.26 10.39
CA THR A 155 10.57 -1.93 10.54
C THR A 155 9.04 -1.99 10.67
N ALA A 156 8.48 -3.10 11.13
CA ALA A 156 7.05 -3.34 11.39
C ALA A 156 6.11 -3.21 10.16
N LYS A 157 6.61 -3.27 8.92
CA LYS A 157 5.78 -3.18 7.70
C LYS A 157 4.67 -4.22 7.67
N SER A 158 5.00 -5.50 7.87
CA SER A 158 4.02 -6.60 7.88
C SER A 158 2.98 -6.46 9.00
N GLN A 159 3.33 -5.80 10.12
CA GLN A 159 2.38 -5.54 11.20
C GLN A 159 1.34 -4.49 10.80
N PHE A 160 1.74 -3.47 10.03
CA PHE A 160 0.78 -2.52 9.46
C PHE A 160 -0.18 -3.21 8.49
N LEU A 161 0.30 -4.12 7.64
CA LEU A 161 -0.55 -4.87 6.71
C LEU A 161 -1.57 -5.73 7.45
N LYS A 162 -1.15 -6.46 8.49
CA LYS A 162 -2.03 -7.28 9.32
C LYS A 162 -3.06 -6.45 10.09
N PHE A 163 -2.67 -5.26 10.54
CA PHE A 163 -3.60 -4.34 11.18
C PHE A 163 -4.68 -3.88 10.19
N VAL A 164 -4.28 -3.50 8.96
CA VAL A 164 -5.22 -3.07 7.92
C VAL A 164 -6.17 -4.20 7.52
N GLU A 165 -5.67 -5.44 7.42
CA GLU A 165 -6.51 -6.62 7.16
C GLU A 165 -7.64 -6.76 8.18
N LYS A 166 -7.35 -6.54 9.47
CA LYS A 166 -8.36 -6.63 10.55
C LYS A 166 -9.34 -5.46 10.55
N THR A 167 -8.83 -4.26 10.29
CA THR A 167 -9.60 -3.01 10.44
C THR A 167 -10.42 -2.66 9.20
N ALA A 168 -9.98 -3.02 8.00
CA ALA A 168 -10.74 -2.72 6.80
C ALA A 168 -12.04 -3.55 6.73
N PRO A 169 -13.16 -2.98 6.25
CA PRO A 169 -14.42 -3.70 6.09
C PRO A 169 -14.27 -4.94 5.21
N ILE A 170 -13.54 -4.80 4.11
CA ILE A 170 -13.18 -5.85 3.17
C ILE A 170 -11.68 -5.80 2.99
N ALA A 171 -10.99 -6.87 3.36
CA ALA A 171 -9.55 -6.97 3.15
C ALA A 171 -9.14 -8.40 2.85
N VAL A 172 -8.08 -8.53 2.04
CA VAL A 172 -7.43 -9.81 1.77
C VAL A 172 -5.93 -9.61 1.94
N TYR A 173 -5.31 -10.47 2.74
CA TYR A 173 -3.86 -10.50 2.93
C TYR A 173 -3.23 -11.59 2.08
N THR A 174 -2.18 -11.25 1.35
CA THR A 174 -1.41 -12.20 0.53
C THR A 174 0.09 -11.96 0.68
N SER A 175 0.88 -13.03 0.53
CA SER A 175 2.33 -12.90 0.42
C SER A 175 2.74 -13.00 -1.05
N GLY A 176 3.61 -12.10 -1.50
CA GLY A 176 4.11 -12.07 -2.88
C GLY A 176 4.81 -13.35 -3.31
N LYS A 177 5.51 -14.04 -2.40
CA LYS A 177 6.17 -15.31 -2.69
C LYS A 177 5.18 -16.49 -2.79
N GLY A 178 4.10 -16.47 -2.01
CA GLY A 178 3.13 -17.55 -1.92
C GLY A 178 1.98 -17.46 -2.92
N SER A 179 1.79 -16.33 -3.57
CA SER A 179 0.70 -16.09 -4.51
C SER A 179 1.16 -16.20 -5.96
N SER A 180 0.38 -16.89 -6.77
CA SER A 180 0.55 -16.93 -8.23
C SER A 180 -0.36 -15.89 -8.89
N ALA A 181 -0.10 -15.52 -10.16
CA ALA A 181 -0.97 -14.65 -10.93
C ALA A 181 -2.43 -15.10 -10.91
N ALA A 182 -2.67 -16.40 -11.00
CA ALA A 182 -4.01 -16.99 -10.94
C ALA A 182 -4.66 -16.82 -9.55
N GLY A 183 -3.89 -16.99 -8.46
CA GLY A 183 -4.36 -16.77 -7.10
C GLY A 183 -4.63 -15.30 -6.76
N LEU A 184 -3.94 -14.37 -7.45
CA LEU A 184 -4.17 -12.94 -7.30
C LEU A 184 -5.36 -12.45 -8.15
N THR A 185 -5.50 -12.95 -9.36
CA THR A 185 -6.52 -12.48 -10.31
C THR A 185 -7.72 -13.40 -10.35
N ALA A 186 -7.66 -14.46 -11.14
CA ALA A 186 -8.63 -15.54 -11.14
C ALA A 186 -8.05 -16.79 -11.80
N SER A 187 -8.49 -17.94 -11.32
CA SER A 187 -8.18 -19.26 -11.87
C SER A 187 -9.38 -19.85 -12.58
N VAL A 188 -9.10 -20.58 -13.67
CA VAL A 188 -10.09 -21.42 -14.33
C VAL A 188 -9.80 -22.85 -13.93
N THR A 189 -10.70 -23.42 -13.17
CA THR A 189 -10.64 -24.80 -12.67
C THR A 189 -11.68 -25.65 -13.37
N ARG A 190 -11.41 -26.94 -13.50
CA ARG A 190 -12.34 -27.88 -14.12
C ARG A 190 -12.99 -28.72 -13.01
N ASP A 191 -14.31 -28.72 -12.96
CA ASP A 191 -15.05 -29.56 -12.04
C ASP A 191 -14.83 -31.03 -12.37
N SER A 192 -14.50 -31.84 -11.38
CA SER A 192 -14.29 -33.28 -11.53
C SER A 192 -15.57 -34.04 -11.87
N ASN A 193 -16.74 -33.52 -11.48
CA ASN A 193 -18.04 -34.17 -11.65
C ASN A 193 -18.71 -33.80 -12.97
N SER A 194 -18.84 -32.49 -13.24
CA SER A 194 -19.50 -31.98 -14.47
C SER A 194 -18.57 -31.90 -15.66
N ARG A 195 -17.23 -31.92 -15.44
CA ARG A 195 -16.19 -31.65 -16.45
C ARG A 195 -16.29 -30.27 -17.09
N GLU A 196 -17.12 -29.40 -16.57
CA GLU A 196 -17.24 -28.01 -16.99
C GLU A 196 -16.16 -27.16 -16.37
N PHE A 197 -15.76 -26.10 -17.10
CA PHE A 197 -14.83 -25.11 -16.57
C PHE A 197 -15.60 -24.06 -15.78
N TYR A 198 -15.11 -23.74 -14.58
CA TYR A 198 -15.65 -22.64 -13.78
C TYR A 198 -14.53 -21.69 -13.36
N LEU A 199 -14.90 -20.46 -13.10
CA LEU A 199 -13.99 -19.38 -12.75
C LEU A 199 -14.00 -19.19 -11.23
N GLU A 200 -12.81 -19.25 -10.61
CA GLU A 200 -12.60 -18.88 -9.22
C GLU A 200 -11.94 -17.50 -9.15
N GLY A 201 -12.56 -16.56 -8.42
CA GLY A 201 -11.97 -15.23 -8.17
C GLY A 201 -10.78 -15.32 -7.23
N GLY A 202 -9.67 -14.68 -7.60
CA GLY A 202 -8.49 -14.54 -6.75
C GLY A 202 -8.60 -13.38 -5.76
N ALA A 203 -7.49 -13.12 -5.05
CA ALA A 203 -7.44 -12.13 -3.97
C ALA A 203 -7.93 -10.73 -4.38
N MET A 204 -7.58 -10.25 -5.58
CA MET A 204 -7.99 -8.94 -6.07
C MET A 204 -9.49 -8.85 -6.36
N VAL A 205 -10.09 -9.94 -6.85
CA VAL A 205 -11.52 -10.02 -7.12
C VAL A 205 -12.31 -10.16 -5.82
N LEU A 206 -11.82 -10.98 -4.88
CA LEU A 206 -12.46 -11.18 -3.57
C LEU A 206 -12.44 -9.91 -2.70
N ALA A 207 -11.43 -9.06 -2.89
CA ALA A 207 -11.32 -7.78 -2.19
C ALA A 207 -11.99 -6.62 -2.92
N ASP A 208 -12.85 -6.85 -3.93
CA ASP A 208 -13.51 -5.77 -4.67
C ASP A 208 -14.23 -4.79 -3.72
N GLY A 209 -14.01 -3.50 -3.91
CA GLY A 209 -14.47 -2.44 -3.01
C GLY A 209 -13.69 -2.30 -1.69
N GLY A 210 -12.65 -3.10 -1.46
CA GLY A 210 -11.86 -3.17 -0.23
C GLY A 210 -10.38 -2.85 -0.37
N VAL A 211 -9.56 -3.56 0.41
CA VAL A 211 -8.11 -3.41 0.46
C VAL A 211 -7.42 -4.74 0.23
N VAL A 212 -6.41 -4.76 -0.62
CA VAL A 212 -5.49 -5.89 -0.76
C VAL A 212 -4.17 -5.55 -0.11
N CYS A 213 -3.75 -6.38 0.83
CA CYS A 213 -2.46 -6.26 1.52
C CYS A 213 -1.49 -7.27 0.94
N ILE A 214 -0.42 -6.81 0.29
CA ILE A 214 0.60 -7.68 -0.32
C ILE A 214 1.90 -7.52 0.43
N ASP A 215 2.33 -8.56 1.13
CA ASP A 215 3.65 -8.60 1.77
C ASP A 215 4.70 -9.21 0.84
N GLU A 216 5.96 -8.86 1.02
CA GLU A 216 7.07 -9.32 0.17
C GLU A 216 6.83 -9.09 -1.35
N PHE A 217 6.37 -7.89 -1.70
CA PHE A 217 6.07 -7.51 -3.08
C PHE A 217 7.29 -7.60 -4.01
N ASP A 218 8.50 -7.44 -3.47
CA ASP A 218 9.78 -7.60 -4.16
C ASP A 218 10.01 -9.02 -4.69
N LYS A 219 9.47 -10.04 -4.00
CA LYS A 219 9.68 -11.45 -4.34
C LYS A 219 8.67 -12.03 -5.33
N MET A 220 7.76 -11.21 -5.83
CA MET A 220 6.81 -11.60 -6.88
C MET A 220 7.50 -11.83 -8.21
N ARG A 221 7.01 -12.82 -8.96
CA ARG A 221 7.47 -13.06 -10.32
C ARG A 221 7.07 -11.90 -11.25
N PRO A 222 7.86 -11.60 -12.29
CA PRO A 222 7.51 -10.55 -13.25
C PRO A 222 6.15 -10.74 -13.92
N GLU A 223 5.75 -11.98 -14.19
CA GLU A 223 4.46 -12.34 -14.78
C GLU A 223 3.28 -12.00 -13.86
N ASP A 224 3.44 -12.26 -12.55
CA ASP A 224 2.43 -11.96 -11.54
C ASP A 224 2.27 -10.45 -11.34
N ARG A 225 3.36 -9.68 -11.47
CA ARG A 225 3.34 -8.21 -11.39
C ARG A 225 2.51 -7.58 -12.51
N VAL A 226 2.55 -8.14 -13.72
CA VAL A 226 1.76 -7.63 -14.87
C VAL A 226 0.26 -7.67 -14.59
N ALA A 227 -0.22 -8.74 -13.97
CA ALA A 227 -1.64 -8.87 -13.61
C ALA A 227 -2.11 -7.79 -12.61
N ILE A 228 -1.25 -7.45 -11.63
CA ILE A 228 -1.53 -6.36 -10.69
C ILE A 228 -1.54 -5.01 -11.40
N HIS A 229 -0.68 -4.81 -12.42
CA HIS A 229 -0.65 -3.56 -13.18
C HIS A 229 -1.98 -3.24 -13.86
N GLU A 230 -2.64 -4.25 -14.45
CA GLU A 230 -3.95 -4.09 -15.09
C GLU A 230 -5.00 -3.74 -14.03
N ALA A 231 -5.05 -4.51 -12.94
CA ALA A 231 -6.01 -4.31 -11.87
C ALA A 231 -5.89 -2.93 -11.20
N MET A 232 -4.66 -2.43 -10.96
CA MET A 232 -4.44 -1.11 -10.36
C MET A 232 -4.84 0.05 -11.27
N GLU A 233 -4.67 -0.09 -12.58
CA GLU A 233 -4.93 0.98 -13.55
C GLU A 233 -6.39 1.02 -13.98
N GLN A 234 -6.88 -0.13 -14.48
CA GLN A 234 -8.19 -0.24 -15.12
C GLN A 234 -9.29 -0.61 -14.12
N GLN A 235 -8.93 -1.06 -12.92
CA GLN A 235 -9.86 -1.60 -11.92
C GLN A 235 -10.66 -2.80 -12.45
N THR A 236 -10.14 -3.46 -13.48
CA THR A 236 -10.69 -4.66 -14.11
C THR A 236 -9.61 -5.68 -14.37
N ILE A 237 -9.98 -6.94 -14.42
CA ILE A 237 -9.12 -8.05 -14.77
C ILE A 237 -9.76 -8.77 -15.94
N SER A 238 -9.06 -8.76 -17.09
CA SER A 238 -9.50 -9.42 -18.32
C SER A 238 -8.98 -10.85 -18.33
N ILE A 239 -9.86 -11.82 -18.45
CA ILE A 239 -9.51 -13.23 -18.51
C ILE A 239 -9.98 -13.83 -19.83
N ALA A 240 -9.06 -14.44 -20.55
CA ALA A 240 -9.32 -15.22 -21.75
C ALA A 240 -8.61 -16.57 -21.62
N LYS A 241 -9.23 -17.52 -20.92
CA LYS A 241 -8.66 -18.87 -20.68
C LYS A 241 -9.74 -19.94 -20.88
N ALA A 242 -9.36 -21.05 -21.48
CA ALA A 242 -10.21 -22.23 -21.69
C ALA A 242 -11.56 -21.93 -22.40
N GLY A 243 -11.58 -20.98 -23.32
CA GLY A 243 -12.80 -20.56 -24.02
C GLY A 243 -13.73 -19.63 -23.23
N ILE A 244 -13.36 -19.26 -22.00
CA ILE A 244 -14.11 -18.29 -21.20
C ILE A 244 -13.43 -16.93 -21.33
N THR A 245 -14.16 -15.95 -21.89
CA THR A 245 -13.72 -14.55 -21.97
C THR A 245 -14.63 -13.72 -21.08
N THR A 246 -14.09 -13.22 -19.97
CA THR A 246 -14.84 -12.39 -19.01
C THR A 246 -13.98 -11.27 -18.49
N VAL A 247 -14.63 -10.17 -18.08
CA VAL A 247 -14.00 -9.05 -17.38
C VAL A 247 -14.55 -9.02 -15.97
N LEU A 248 -13.66 -9.15 -14.99
CA LEU A 248 -13.99 -9.10 -13.58
C LEU A 248 -13.66 -7.71 -13.01
N ASN A 249 -14.47 -7.21 -12.09
CA ASN A 249 -14.19 -5.99 -11.37
C ASN A 249 -13.14 -6.24 -10.28
N SER A 250 -12.20 -5.30 -10.15
CA SER A 250 -11.13 -5.33 -9.16
C SER A 250 -10.84 -3.90 -8.67
N ARG A 251 -11.87 -3.28 -8.03
CA ARG A 251 -11.80 -1.91 -7.52
C ARG A 251 -11.24 -1.93 -6.11
N THR A 252 -9.95 -2.16 -5.99
CA THR A 252 -9.28 -2.38 -4.70
C THR A 252 -8.20 -1.33 -4.45
N SER A 253 -8.04 -0.94 -3.19
CA SER A 253 -6.85 -0.22 -2.73
C SER A 253 -5.74 -1.24 -2.46
N VAL A 254 -4.53 -0.99 -2.95
CA VAL A 254 -3.39 -1.88 -2.75
C VAL A 254 -2.45 -1.27 -1.71
N LEU A 255 -2.19 -2.03 -0.63
CA LEU A 255 -1.14 -1.74 0.34
C LEU A 255 -0.05 -2.80 0.19
N ALA A 256 1.10 -2.42 -0.36
CA ALA A 256 2.20 -3.34 -0.58
C ALA A 256 3.39 -3.03 0.35
N ALA A 257 4.09 -4.08 0.79
CA ALA A 257 5.35 -3.96 1.50
C ALA A 257 6.46 -4.67 0.73
N ALA A 258 7.62 -4.01 0.60
CA ALA A 258 8.79 -4.54 -0.08
C ALA A 258 10.05 -4.27 0.73
N ASN A 259 11.04 -5.15 0.56
CA ASN A 259 12.37 -5.01 1.15
C ASN A 259 13.39 -4.64 0.05
N PRO A 260 14.46 -3.92 0.36
CA PRO A 260 15.53 -3.66 -0.59
C PRO A 260 16.32 -4.94 -0.90
N ILE A 261 16.86 -5.03 -2.13
CA ILE A 261 17.61 -6.20 -2.63
C ILE A 261 18.78 -6.56 -1.74
N SER A 262 19.53 -5.53 -1.27
CA SER A 262 20.72 -5.70 -0.43
C SER A 262 20.39 -6.00 1.04
N GLY A 263 19.11 -6.19 1.40
CA GLY A 263 18.66 -6.39 2.78
C GLY A 263 18.65 -5.12 3.63
N ARG A 264 19.31 -4.05 3.21
CA ARG A 264 19.27 -2.70 3.81
C ARG A 264 19.21 -1.67 2.71
N TYR A 265 18.54 -0.56 3.00
CA TYR A 265 18.50 0.57 2.09
C TYR A 265 19.87 1.25 2.03
N ASP A 266 20.44 1.34 0.84
CA ASP A 266 21.73 1.97 0.60
C ASP A 266 21.50 3.40 0.09
N ASP A 267 21.85 4.40 0.90
CA ASP A 267 21.65 5.81 0.59
C ASP A 267 22.54 6.30 -0.57
N LEU A 268 23.57 5.52 -0.91
CA LEU A 268 24.50 5.85 -2.01
C LEU A 268 23.96 5.43 -3.39
N LYS A 269 22.93 4.57 -3.41
CA LYS A 269 22.29 4.11 -4.63
C LYS A 269 20.99 4.86 -4.88
N THR A 270 20.56 4.89 -6.14
CA THR A 270 19.23 5.45 -6.46
C THR A 270 18.13 4.57 -5.86
N ALA A 271 16.95 5.13 -5.64
CA ALA A 271 15.81 4.35 -5.17
C ALA A 271 15.48 3.16 -6.11
N GLN A 272 15.77 3.32 -7.41
CA GLN A 272 15.59 2.27 -8.42
C GLN A 272 16.60 1.13 -8.27
N ASP A 273 17.86 1.45 -7.97
CA ASP A 273 18.92 0.44 -7.81
C ASP A 273 18.79 -0.33 -6.48
N ASN A 274 18.14 0.29 -5.47
CA ASN A 274 17.83 -0.37 -4.20
C ASN A 274 16.69 -1.36 -4.32
N ILE A 275 15.81 -1.18 -5.32
CA ILE A 275 14.55 -1.92 -5.43
C ILE A 275 14.47 -2.47 -6.85
N ASP A 276 14.32 -3.79 -6.98
CA ASP A 276 14.05 -4.44 -8.27
C ASP A 276 12.61 -4.24 -8.73
N LEU A 277 12.19 -2.98 -8.85
CA LEU A 277 10.87 -2.61 -9.34
C LEU A 277 10.98 -1.68 -10.53
N GLN A 278 10.25 -2.00 -11.58
CA GLN A 278 10.16 -1.16 -12.76
C GLN A 278 9.52 0.21 -12.41
N THR A 279 10.00 1.27 -13.04
CA THR A 279 9.43 2.63 -12.89
C THR A 279 7.95 2.71 -13.23
N THR A 280 7.49 1.86 -14.14
CA THR A 280 6.08 1.75 -14.52
C THR A 280 5.18 1.31 -13.37
N ILE A 281 5.68 0.45 -12.46
CA ILE A 281 4.98 0.01 -11.26
C ILE A 281 4.97 1.14 -10.23
N LEU A 282 6.14 1.73 -9.97
CA LEU A 282 6.28 2.81 -9.00
C LEU A 282 5.37 4.00 -9.34
N SER A 283 5.20 4.31 -10.63
CA SER A 283 4.33 5.41 -11.08
C SER A 283 2.83 5.17 -10.82
N ARG A 284 2.42 3.93 -10.51
CA ARG A 284 1.03 3.57 -10.20
C ARG A 284 0.68 3.67 -8.72
N PHE A 285 1.70 3.67 -7.86
CA PHE A 285 1.50 3.95 -6.45
C PHE A 285 1.31 5.45 -6.21
N ASP A 286 0.32 5.79 -5.41
CA ASP A 286 0.02 7.17 -5.05
C ASP A 286 0.96 7.67 -3.95
N LEU A 287 1.34 6.78 -3.03
CA LEU A 287 2.25 7.06 -1.91
C LEU A 287 3.34 5.99 -1.84
N ILE A 288 4.60 6.42 -1.74
CA ILE A 288 5.76 5.54 -1.60
C ILE A 288 6.54 5.99 -0.37
N PHE A 289 6.53 5.20 0.69
CA PHE A 289 7.27 5.50 1.91
C PHE A 289 8.54 4.67 1.99
N ILE A 290 9.65 5.33 2.27
CA ILE A 290 10.91 4.69 2.60
C ILE A 290 11.07 4.69 4.12
N VAL A 291 10.94 3.51 4.71
CA VAL A 291 11.05 3.29 6.16
C VAL A 291 12.46 2.79 6.45
N LYS A 292 13.33 3.71 6.87
CA LYS A 292 14.72 3.40 7.23
C LYS A 292 14.83 3.11 8.72
N ASP A 293 15.73 2.21 9.09
CA ASP A 293 16.12 1.96 10.47
C ASP A 293 17.22 2.97 10.88
N VAL A 294 16.78 4.09 11.44
CA VAL A 294 17.68 5.17 11.89
C VAL A 294 18.16 4.87 13.30
N ARG A 295 19.46 4.65 13.45
CA ARG A 295 20.10 4.35 14.74
C ARG A 295 20.42 5.63 15.49
N MET A 296 19.44 6.15 16.22
CA MET A 296 19.60 7.29 17.13
C MET A 296 19.31 6.85 18.56
N TYR A 297 20.23 7.06 19.47
CA TYR A 297 20.10 6.64 20.88
C TYR A 297 18.78 7.09 21.55
N GLU A 298 18.35 8.33 21.31
CA GLU A 298 17.12 8.84 21.90
C GLU A 298 15.86 8.17 21.34
N GLN A 299 15.85 7.90 20.00
CA GLN A 299 14.73 7.22 19.36
C GLN A 299 14.68 5.75 19.81
N ASP A 300 15.82 5.07 19.83
CA ASP A 300 15.92 3.68 20.28
C ASP A 300 15.46 3.53 21.72
N LYS A 301 15.83 4.47 22.60
CA LYS A 301 15.37 4.50 24.00
C LYS A 301 13.85 4.69 24.10
N ARG A 302 13.27 5.54 23.27
CA ARG A 302 11.79 5.75 23.24
C ARG A 302 11.07 4.52 22.72
N ILE A 303 11.58 3.88 21.66
CA ILE A 303 11.04 2.64 21.12
C ILE A 303 11.12 1.52 22.15
N ALA A 304 12.29 1.32 22.78
CA ALA A 304 12.49 0.31 23.82
C ALA A 304 11.53 0.52 25.00
N ASN A 305 11.39 1.75 25.50
CA ASN A 305 10.45 2.08 26.56
C ASN A 305 9.00 1.79 26.18
N HIS A 306 8.61 2.05 24.94
CA HIS A 306 7.26 1.73 24.45
C HIS A 306 7.02 0.22 24.42
N ILE A 307 7.96 -0.56 23.87
CA ILE A 307 7.86 -2.02 23.79
C ILE A 307 7.78 -2.61 25.21
N ILE A 308 8.65 -2.18 26.13
CA ILE A 308 8.61 -2.63 27.52
C ILE A 308 7.26 -2.33 28.17
N LYS A 309 6.71 -1.11 27.96
CA LYS A 309 5.39 -0.74 28.46
C LYS A 309 4.28 -1.63 27.89
N VAL A 310 4.30 -1.93 26.60
CA VAL A 310 3.33 -2.81 25.96
C VAL A 310 3.40 -4.21 26.56
N HIS A 311 4.60 -4.78 26.74
CA HIS A 311 4.76 -6.11 27.33
C HIS A 311 4.44 -6.14 28.83
N ALA A 312 4.87 -5.16 29.59
CA ALA A 312 4.57 -5.07 31.04
C ALA A 312 3.07 -4.90 31.30
N SER A 313 2.38 -4.12 30.48
CA SER A 313 0.94 -3.94 30.61
C SER A 313 0.14 -5.11 30.03
N GLY A 314 0.68 -5.87 29.08
CA GLY A 314 0.07 -7.08 28.53
C GLY A 314 -0.03 -8.23 29.54
N ALA A 315 0.90 -8.33 30.46
CA ALA A 315 0.89 -9.35 31.50
C ALA A 315 -0.19 -9.14 32.59
N ALA A 316 -0.58 -7.89 32.84
CA ALA A 316 -1.50 -7.55 33.94
C ALA A 316 -2.99 -7.44 33.51
N THR A 317 -3.32 -7.38 32.23
CA THR A 317 -4.64 -6.93 31.79
C THR A 317 -5.20 -7.74 30.61
N GLN A 318 -4.83 -9.02 30.46
CA GLN A 318 -5.34 -9.86 29.35
C GLN A 318 -6.86 -10.01 29.30
N VAL A 319 -7.58 -9.81 30.39
CA VAL A 319 -9.04 -10.00 30.46
C VAL A 319 -9.81 -8.74 30.00
N ASN A 320 -9.34 -7.53 30.33
CA ASN A 320 -10.10 -6.31 30.03
C ASN A 320 -9.67 -5.60 28.76
N ARG A 321 -8.41 -5.76 28.31
CA ARG A 321 -7.92 -5.07 27.08
C ARG A 321 -8.34 -5.72 25.77
N ASN A 322 -8.63 -7.03 25.78
CA ASN A 322 -9.15 -7.69 24.57
C ASN A 322 -10.56 -7.19 24.22
N ALA A 323 -11.35 -6.75 25.20
CA ALA A 323 -12.64 -6.11 24.95
C ALA A 323 -12.45 -4.68 24.40
N ASP A 324 -11.68 -3.83 25.09
CA ASP A 324 -11.51 -2.41 24.74
C ASP A 324 -10.77 -2.21 23.39
N THR A 325 -9.76 -3.04 23.09
CA THR A 325 -9.05 -2.96 21.80
C THR A 325 -9.89 -3.50 20.65
N ASN A 326 -10.63 -4.59 20.85
CA ASN A 326 -11.55 -5.12 19.84
C ASN A 326 -12.74 -4.19 19.62
N GLU A 327 -13.25 -3.53 20.64
CA GLU A 327 -14.28 -2.49 20.51
C GLU A 327 -13.77 -1.30 19.70
N GLY A 328 -12.56 -0.82 19.96
CA GLY A 328 -11.94 0.27 19.21
C GLY A 328 -11.64 -0.09 17.74
N GLU A 329 -11.17 -1.30 17.46
CA GLU A 329 -10.95 -1.79 16.10
C GLU A 329 -12.28 -1.98 15.35
N ASN A 330 -13.29 -2.53 16.01
CA ASN A 330 -14.64 -2.67 15.45
C ASN A 330 -15.31 -1.31 15.21
N TRP A 331 -15.14 -0.37 16.14
CA TRP A 331 -15.63 0.99 15.99
C TRP A 331 -14.99 1.68 14.77
N LEU A 332 -13.67 1.59 14.62
CA LEU A 332 -12.96 2.18 13.47
C LEU A 332 -13.42 1.53 12.15
N LYS A 333 -13.61 0.21 12.11
CA LYS A 333 -14.12 -0.51 10.95
C LYS A 333 -15.50 0.01 10.53
N ARG A 334 -16.42 0.15 11.47
CA ARG A 334 -17.77 0.67 11.23
C ARG A 334 -17.75 2.15 10.83
N TYR A 335 -16.89 2.96 11.45
CA TYR A 335 -16.72 4.35 11.09
C TYR A 335 -16.21 4.53 9.65
N VAL A 336 -15.20 3.75 9.24
CA VAL A 336 -14.68 3.74 7.86
C VAL A 336 -15.79 3.36 6.87
N GLU A 337 -16.56 2.33 7.19
CA GLU A 337 -17.67 1.89 6.37
C GLU A 337 -18.75 2.99 6.24
N TYR A 338 -19.15 3.60 7.34
CA TYR A 338 -20.09 4.72 7.36
C TYR A 338 -19.62 5.90 6.49
N CYS A 339 -18.36 6.33 6.65
CA CYS A 339 -17.80 7.43 5.89
C CYS A 339 -17.71 7.13 4.38
N ARG A 340 -17.35 5.89 4.02
CA ARG A 340 -17.30 5.46 2.60
C ARG A 340 -18.68 5.49 1.94
N ASN A 341 -19.70 5.12 2.67
CA ASN A 341 -21.07 5.04 2.16
C ASN A 341 -21.75 6.40 2.09
N THR A 342 -21.57 7.25 3.11
CA THR A 342 -22.32 8.49 3.28
C THR A 342 -21.66 9.68 2.55
N CYS A 343 -20.33 9.76 2.53
CA CYS A 343 -19.65 10.98 2.12
C CYS A 343 -18.98 10.86 0.75
N ARG A 344 -19.28 11.82 -0.16
CA ARG A 344 -18.66 11.95 -1.50
C ARG A 344 -18.17 13.38 -1.70
N PRO A 345 -17.03 13.76 -1.14
CA PRO A 345 -16.54 15.14 -1.20
C PRO A 345 -16.19 15.58 -2.61
N ARG A 346 -16.38 16.88 -2.87
CA ARG A 346 -15.96 17.56 -4.09
C ARG A 346 -14.93 18.63 -3.73
N LEU A 347 -14.06 18.98 -4.67
CA LEU A 347 -13.11 20.08 -4.49
C LEU A 347 -13.83 21.43 -4.53
N SER A 348 -13.43 22.38 -3.67
CA SER A 348 -13.83 23.79 -3.78
C SER A 348 -13.02 24.48 -4.89
N GLU A 349 -13.51 25.58 -5.45
CA GLU A 349 -12.81 26.34 -6.49
C GLU A 349 -11.44 26.84 -5.99
N LYS A 350 -11.41 27.45 -4.80
CA LYS A 350 -10.15 27.90 -4.17
C LYS A 350 -9.14 26.77 -3.97
N ALA A 351 -9.62 25.58 -3.61
CA ALA A 351 -8.80 24.40 -3.47
C ALA A 351 -8.23 23.93 -4.82
N ALA A 352 -9.02 24.00 -5.89
CA ALA A 352 -8.57 23.64 -7.23
C ALA A 352 -7.46 24.58 -7.76
N GLU A 353 -7.60 25.90 -7.56
CA GLU A 353 -6.56 26.87 -7.92
C GLU A 353 -5.25 26.63 -7.15
N MET A 354 -5.34 26.41 -5.83
CA MET A 354 -4.16 26.09 -5.01
C MET A 354 -3.47 24.83 -5.49
N LEU A 355 -4.22 23.79 -5.81
CA LEU A 355 -3.71 22.53 -6.32
C LEU A 355 -2.94 22.73 -7.63
N GLN A 356 -3.50 23.50 -8.57
CA GLN A 356 -2.88 23.82 -9.85
C GLN A 356 -1.54 24.54 -9.64
N ASN A 357 -1.51 25.57 -8.81
CA ASN A 357 -0.31 26.36 -8.54
C ASN A 357 0.80 25.50 -7.91
N LYS A 358 0.47 24.71 -6.88
CA LYS A 358 1.43 23.83 -6.21
C LYS A 358 1.96 22.72 -7.13
N TYR A 359 1.11 22.17 -8.00
CA TYR A 359 1.55 21.15 -8.97
C TYR A 359 2.56 21.72 -9.97
N VAL A 360 2.29 22.91 -10.51
CA VAL A 360 3.21 23.60 -11.44
C VAL A 360 4.54 23.89 -10.74
N GLU A 361 4.51 24.38 -9.49
CA GLU A 361 5.70 24.66 -8.70
C GLU A 361 6.57 23.40 -8.50
N ILE A 362 5.97 22.26 -8.12
CA ILE A 362 6.71 21.01 -7.96
C ILE A 362 7.35 20.58 -9.28
N ARG A 363 6.63 20.63 -10.38
CA ARG A 363 7.19 20.27 -11.70
C ARG A 363 8.34 21.19 -12.14
N GLN A 364 8.25 22.47 -11.84
CA GLN A 364 9.34 23.43 -12.11
C GLN A 364 10.57 23.10 -11.26
N LYS A 365 10.40 22.88 -9.95
CA LYS A 365 11.49 22.46 -9.05
C LYS A 365 12.18 21.20 -9.52
N MET A 366 11.42 20.19 -9.93
CA MET A 366 11.99 18.91 -10.43
C MET A 366 12.72 19.09 -11.75
N ARG A 367 12.25 19.96 -12.66
CA ARG A 367 12.96 20.28 -13.90
C ARG A 367 14.29 20.98 -13.61
N GLN A 368 14.30 21.96 -12.71
CA GLN A 368 15.52 22.66 -12.31
C GLN A 368 16.54 21.68 -11.72
N GLN A 369 16.11 20.79 -10.81
CA GLN A 369 16.97 19.75 -10.24
C GLN A 369 17.53 18.78 -11.29
N SER A 370 16.70 18.36 -12.24
CA SER A 370 17.14 17.47 -13.33
C SER A 370 18.15 18.16 -14.27
N HIS A 371 18.03 19.48 -14.49
CA HIS A 371 19.03 20.26 -15.22
C HIS A 371 20.34 20.43 -14.47
N GLU A 372 20.28 20.66 -13.16
CA GLU A 372 21.48 20.83 -12.32
C GLU A 372 22.25 19.52 -12.13
N THR A 373 21.53 18.40 -11.97
CA THR A 373 22.15 17.08 -11.69
C THR A 373 22.47 16.29 -12.97
N GLY A 374 21.96 16.70 -14.14
CA GLY A 374 22.13 15.96 -15.40
C GLY A 374 21.51 14.55 -15.42
N ARG A 375 20.76 14.18 -14.39
CA ARG A 375 20.12 12.86 -14.26
C ARG A 375 18.60 13.01 -14.23
N ALA A 376 17.89 12.08 -14.87
CA ALA A 376 16.44 12.00 -14.76
C ALA A 376 16.04 11.63 -13.31
N ALA A 377 14.96 12.24 -12.82
CA ALA A 377 14.42 11.89 -11.51
C ALA A 377 14.05 10.39 -11.45
N ALA A 378 14.36 9.74 -10.33
CA ALA A 378 14.08 8.32 -10.10
C ALA A 378 12.58 7.98 -10.26
N ILE A 379 11.70 8.89 -9.86
CA ILE A 379 10.25 8.76 -10.02
C ILE A 379 9.74 9.98 -10.80
N PRO A 380 9.23 9.80 -12.04
CA PRO A 380 8.73 10.91 -12.84
C PRO A 380 7.40 11.45 -12.26
N ILE A 381 7.31 12.76 -12.06
CA ILE A 381 6.05 13.39 -11.64
C ILE A 381 5.15 13.58 -12.88
N THR A 382 4.11 12.77 -12.96
CA THR A 382 3.12 12.73 -14.04
C THR A 382 1.78 13.29 -13.57
N VAL A 383 0.79 13.31 -14.46
CA VAL A 383 -0.59 13.69 -14.12
C VAL A 383 -1.21 12.75 -13.08
N ARG A 384 -0.74 11.50 -13.02
CA ARG A 384 -1.22 10.52 -12.01
C ARG A 384 -0.98 10.99 -10.58
N GLN A 385 0.15 11.65 -10.30
CA GLN A 385 0.42 12.20 -8.98
C GLN A 385 -0.50 13.38 -8.64
N LEU A 386 -0.93 14.18 -9.63
CA LEU A 386 -1.96 15.20 -9.42
C LEU A 386 -3.27 14.55 -8.97
N GLU A 387 -3.70 13.50 -9.67
CA GLU A 387 -4.88 12.72 -9.28
C GLU A 387 -4.72 12.06 -7.90
N ALA A 388 -3.51 11.61 -7.54
CA ALA A 388 -3.21 11.07 -6.22
C ALA A 388 -3.45 12.10 -5.13
N ILE A 389 -2.99 13.34 -5.31
CA ILE A 389 -3.19 14.43 -4.35
C ILE A 389 -4.68 14.77 -4.23
N ILE A 390 -5.43 14.76 -5.33
CA ILE A 390 -6.90 14.93 -5.30
C ILE A 390 -7.55 13.84 -4.45
N ARG A 391 -7.19 12.57 -4.68
CA ARG A 391 -7.73 11.43 -3.92
C ARG A 391 -7.39 11.52 -2.43
N LEU A 392 -6.17 11.95 -2.09
CA LEU A 392 -5.75 12.18 -0.70
C LEU A 392 -6.57 13.31 -0.05
N SER A 393 -6.76 14.44 -0.73
CA SER A 393 -7.55 15.56 -0.19
C SER A 393 -9.02 15.19 0.01
N GLU A 394 -9.60 14.42 -0.90
CA GLU A 394 -10.95 13.86 -0.76
C GLU A 394 -11.05 12.86 0.40
N SER A 395 -10.03 12.03 0.61
CA SER A 395 -9.97 11.10 1.73
C SER A 395 -9.93 11.84 3.08
N LEU A 396 -9.13 12.90 3.19
CA LEU A 396 -9.08 13.75 4.39
C LEU A 396 -10.44 14.43 4.66
N ALA A 397 -11.12 14.89 3.62
CA ALA A 397 -12.46 15.45 3.74
C ALA A 397 -13.50 14.41 4.20
N LYS A 398 -13.40 13.15 3.71
CA LYS A 398 -14.24 12.04 4.17
C LYS A 398 -14.07 11.71 5.64
N MET A 399 -12.84 11.75 6.15
CA MET A 399 -12.56 11.50 7.58
C MET A 399 -13.31 12.46 8.50
N ARG A 400 -13.62 13.66 8.02
CA ARG A 400 -14.38 14.69 8.74
C ARG A 400 -15.85 14.78 8.31
N LEU A 401 -16.33 13.84 7.51
CA LEU A 401 -17.71 13.84 6.94
C LEU A 401 -18.07 15.18 6.24
N THR A 402 -17.08 15.88 5.68
CA THR A 402 -17.33 17.14 4.94
C THR A 402 -17.61 16.84 3.48
N SER A 403 -18.63 17.50 2.92
CA SER A 403 -19.00 17.33 1.50
C SER A 403 -18.08 18.09 0.54
N VAL A 404 -17.23 19.00 1.05
CA VAL A 404 -16.32 19.82 0.26
C VAL A 404 -14.92 19.74 0.82
N ALA A 405 -13.95 19.47 -0.03
CA ALA A 405 -12.53 19.51 0.33
C ALA A 405 -12.04 20.97 0.34
N THR A 406 -11.53 21.39 1.50
CA THR A 406 -11.01 22.75 1.76
C THR A 406 -9.53 22.86 1.40
N PRO A 407 -8.97 24.07 1.29
CA PRO A 407 -7.53 24.28 1.09
C PRO A 407 -6.65 23.59 2.16
N GLU A 408 -7.09 23.54 3.41
CA GLU A 408 -6.37 22.84 4.50
C GLU A 408 -6.15 21.36 4.21
N HIS A 409 -7.16 20.69 3.65
CA HIS A 409 -7.04 19.27 3.25
C HIS A 409 -6.02 19.10 2.12
N ILE A 410 -5.90 20.07 1.21
CA ILE A 410 -4.89 20.04 0.15
C ILE A 410 -3.49 20.25 0.71
N GLU A 411 -3.32 21.17 1.67
CA GLU A 411 -2.01 21.38 2.31
C GLU A 411 -1.49 20.12 2.99
N GLU A 412 -2.33 19.44 3.77
CA GLU A 412 -1.94 18.18 4.41
C GLU A 412 -1.71 17.06 3.38
N ALA A 413 -2.52 16.97 2.32
CA ALA A 413 -2.30 16.03 1.23
C ALA A 413 -0.95 16.27 0.52
N PHE A 414 -0.59 17.54 0.24
CA PHE A 414 0.71 17.89 -0.30
C PHE A 414 1.86 17.60 0.66
N ARG A 415 1.66 17.86 1.94
CA ARG A 415 2.67 17.51 2.96
C ARG A 415 2.96 16.02 2.96
N LEU A 416 1.90 15.19 3.00
CA LEU A 416 2.03 13.72 2.94
C LEU A 416 2.68 13.27 1.63
N PHE A 417 2.30 13.86 0.50
CA PHE A 417 2.88 13.55 -0.80
C PHE A 417 4.37 13.91 -0.87
N ASN A 418 4.77 15.06 -0.33
CA ASN A 418 6.18 15.47 -0.28
C ASN A 418 7.00 14.52 0.59
N VAL A 419 6.54 14.22 1.80
CA VAL A 419 7.23 13.31 2.73
C VAL A 419 7.32 11.88 2.16
N SER A 420 6.33 11.43 1.41
CA SER A 420 6.32 10.09 0.82
C SER A 420 7.12 10.03 -0.48
N THR A 421 6.55 10.59 -1.55
CA THR A 421 7.02 10.34 -2.92
C THR A 421 8.19 11.23 -3.30
N VAL A 422 8.19 12.51 -2.88
CA VAL A 422 9.26 13.46 -3.25
C VAL A 422 10.53 13.15 -2.47
N ASP A 423 10.42 12.82 -1.18
CA ASP A 423 11.59 12.43 -0.38
C ASP A 423 12.13 11.06 -0.84
N ALA A 424 11.25 10.13 -1.24
CA ALA A 424 11.65 8.88 -1.88
C ALA A 424 12.39 9.11 -3.22
N ALA A 425 11.93 10.06 -4.03
CA ALA A 425 12.59 10.43 -5.27
C ALA A 425 13.95 11.13 -5.03
N ARG A 426 14.09 11.85 -3.92
CA ARG A 426 15.33 12.56 -3.54
C ARG A 426 16.35 11.68 -2.83
N SER A 427 15.94 10.59 -2.20
CA SER A 427 16.82 9.77 -1.36
C SER A 427 18.02 9.16 -2.09
N GLY A 428 18.12 9.25 -3.41
CA GLY A 428 19.31 8.93 -4.18
C GLY A 428 20.21 10.12 -4.51
N ILE A 429 19.82 11.35 -4.21
CA ILE A 429 20.49 12.55 -4.71
C ILE A 429 20.91 13.52 -3.60
N ASN A 430 20.20 13.60 -2.47
CA ASN A 430 20.27 14.75 -1.58
C ASN A 430 20.46 14.48 -0.08
N GLU A 431 20.84 13.28 0.37
CA GLU A 431 21.22 13.14 1.80
C GLU A 431 22.47 13.95 2.19
N HIS A 432 23.24 14.39 1.20
CA HIS A 432 24.37 15.28 1.44
C HIS A 432 23.97 16.72 1.80
N LEU A 433 22.70 17.11 1.58
CA LEU A 433 22.20 18.46 1.90
C LEU A 433 21.42 18.56 3.22
N ASN A 434 20.98 17.41 3.79
CA ASN A 434 20.31 17.35 5.09
C ASN A 434 21.25 16.96 6.24
N LEU A 435 22.56 17.00 6.00
CA LEU A 435 23.55 16.94 7.07
C LEU A 435 23.36 18.15 7.97
N SER A 436 23.47 17.96 9.28
CA SER A 436 23.55 19.10 10.20
C SER A 436 24.58 20.09 9.63
N PRO A 437 24.35 21.39 9.74
CA PRO A 437 25.27 22.39 9.16
C PRO A 437 26.72 22.20 9.61
N GLU A 438 26.95 21.57 10.76
CA GLU A 438 28.24 21.19 11.30
C GLU A 438 28.93 20.12 10.44
N ILE A 439 28.24 19.01 10.15
CA ILE A 439 28.81 17.91 9.34
C ILE A 439 29.00 18.34 7.88
N ALA A 440 28.14 19.20 7.35
CA ALA A 440 28.29 19.76 6.00
C ALA A 440 29.55 20.64 5.89
N ASN A 441 29.84 21.39 6.94
CA ASN A 441 31.08 22.18 7.00
C ASN A 441 32.33 21.30 7.12
N GLU A 442 32.26 20.22 7.91
CA GLU A 442 33.36 19.26 8.02
C GLU A 442 33.62 18.52 6.71
N ILE A 443 32.59 18.15 5.94
CA ILE A 443 32.76 17.56 4.61
C ILE A 443 33.40 18.55 3.64
N LYS A 444 32.96 19.82 3.63
CA LYS A 444 33.59 20.85 2.80
C LYS A 444 35.07 21.07 3.16
N GLN A 445 35.39 21.03 4.46
CA GLN A 445 36.79 21.10 4.92
C GLN A 445 37.58 19.89 4.45
N ALA A 446 37.02 18.68 4.53
CA ALA A 446 37.65 17.47 4.03
C ALA A 446 37.86 17.52 2.50
N GLU A 447 36.87 17.96 1.71
CA GLU A 447 37.01 18.18 0.27
C GLU A 447 38.16 19.17 -0.06
N ALA A 448 38.19 20.29 0.65
CA ALA A 448 39.22 21.30 0.46
C ALA A 448 40.63 20.75 0.79
N GLN A 449 40.76 19.94 1.83
CA GLN A 449 42.04 19.31 2.20
C GLN A 449 42.46 18.22 1.20
N ILE A 450 41.51 17.43 0.67
CA ILE A 450 41.78 16.45 -0.39
C ILE A 450 42.24 17.15 -1.65
N LYS A 451 41.59 18.25 -2.07
CA LYS A 451 41.93 19.03 -3.25
C LYS A 451 43.32 19.68 -3.13
N ARG A 452 43.75 20.11 -1.93
CA ARG A 452 45.08 20.69 -1.69
C ARG A 452 46.19 19.66 -1.80
N ARG A 453 45.94 18.39 -1.46
CA ARG A 453 46.96 17.33 -1.42
C ARG A 453 47.03 16.51 -2.69
N MET A 454 45.92 16.39 -3.37
CA MET A 454 45.84 15.68 -4.65
C MET A 454 45.89 16.70 -5.79
N GLY A 455 47.03 16.83 -6.47
CA GLY A 455 47.08 17.55 -7.74
C GLY A 455 46.30 16.83 -8.83
N ILE A 456 45.84 17.56 -9.84
CA ILE A 456 45.13 16.99 -10.98
C ILE A 456 45.99 15.92 -11.65
N GLY A 457 45.49 14.72 -11.86
CA GLY A 457 46.24 13.58 -12.40
C GLY A 457 47.05 12.77 -11.39
N SER A 458 47.10 13.14 -10.11
CA SER A 458 47.85 12.40 -9.09
C SER A 458 47.16 11.12 -8.69
N HIS A 459 47.94 10.09 -8.36
CA HIS A 459 47.51 8.79 -7.89
C HIS A 459 47.89 8.60 -6.42
N ILE A 460 46.92 8.38 -5.55
CA ILE A 460 47.15 8.11 -4.13
C ILE A 460 46.35 6.88 -3.71
N SER A 461 46.93 6.03 -2.85
CA SER A 461 46.21 4.92 -2.23
C SER A 461 45.18 5.46 -1.23
N GLU A 462 43.95 4.91 -1.25
CA GLU A 462 42.90 5.29 -0.32
C GLU A 462 43.33 5.21 1.15
N ARG A 463 44.01 4.13 1.54
CA ARG A 463 44.53 3.95 2.91
C ARG A 463 45.48 5.07 3.32
N ARG A 464 46.44 5.44 2.45
CA ARG A 464 47.40 6.51 2.74
C ARG A 464 46.71 7.86 2.89
N LEU A 465 45.72 8.14 2.06
CA LEU A 465 44.93 9.37 2.15
C LEU A 465 44.13 9.43 3.44
N LEU A 466 43.51 8.32 3.86
CA LEU A 466 42.77 8.23 5.11
C LEU A 466 43.67 8.40 6.33
N ASP A 467 44.83 7.75 6.36
CA ASP A 467 45.80 7.88 7.46
C ASP A 467 46.35 9.33 7.59
N GLU A 468 46.61 10.00 6.48
CA GLU A 468 47.06 11.38 6.47
C GLU A 468 45.99 12.37 6.95
N LEU A 469 44.74 12.17 6.58
CA LEU A 469 43.64 13.05 6.99
C LEU A 469 43.19 12.76 8.43
N ASN A 470 43.26 11.51 8.90
CA ASN A 470 43.03 11.15 10.31
C ASN A 470 44.05 11.83 11.24
N ARG A 471 45.33 11.95 10.84
CA ARG A 471 46.36 12.67 11.61
C ARG A 471 46.05 14.16 11.75
N MET A 472 45.19 14.71 10.91
CA MET A 472 44.76 16.12 10.98
C MET A 472 43.45 16.30 11.80
N GLY A 473 42.96 15.25 12.40
CA GLY A 473 41.73 15.30 13.23
C GLY A 473 40.40 15.17 12.47
N LEU A 474 40.47 14.83 11.16
CA LEU A 474 39.27 14.57 10.39
C LEU A 474 38.81 13.11 10.57
N ASN A 475 37.56 12.91 10.85
CA ASN A 475 36.98 11.57 11.09
C ASN A 475 36.99 10.74 9.78
N GLU A 476 37.41 9.48 9.84
CA GLU A 476 37.51 8.59 8.68
C GLU A 476 36.19 8.46 7.93
N SER A 477 35.05 8.43 8.65
CA SER A 477 33.73 8.37 8.06
C SER A 477 33.38 9.59 7.21
N ILE A 478 33.84 10.77 7.60
CA ILE A 478 33.60 12.03 6.89
C ILE A 478 34.46 12.11 5.64
N VAL A 479 35.72 11.65 5.75
CA VAL A 479 36.65 11.61 4.60
C VAL A 479 36.19 10.65 3.53
N ARG A 480 35.70 9.46 3.92
CA ARG A 480 35.09 8.50 2.97
C ARG A 480 33.86 9.07 2.29
N ARG A 481 32.99 9.79 3.02
CA ARG A 481 31.85 10.48 2.44
C ARG A 481 32.29 11.58 1.46
N ALA A 482 33.26 12.39 1.80
CA ALA A 482 33.78 13.41 0.90
C ALA A 482 34.33 12.81 -0.40
N LEU A 483 35.08 11.70 -0.33
CA LEU A 483 35.58 10.98 -1.51
C LEU A 483 34.44 10.44 -2.39
N VAL A 484 33.39 9.92 -1.80
CA VAL A 484 32.20 9.45 -2.55
C VAL A 484 31.53 10.62 -3.28
N ILE A 485 31.38 11.76 -2.62
CA ILE A 485 30.80 12.97 -3.23
C ILE A 485 31.67 13.45 -4.40
N MET A 486 32.99 13.52 -4.22
CA MET A 486 33.90 13.90 -5.28
C MET A 486 33.90 12.91 -6.45
N HIS A 487 33.73 11.62 -6.18
CA HIS A 487 33.55 10.58 -7.22
C HIS A 487 32.23 10.76 -8.00
N GLN A 488 31.13 11.07 -7.32
CA GLN A 488 29.84 11.36 -7.96
C GLN A 488 29.87 12.62 -8.83
N ARG A 489 30.75 13.58 -8.53
CA ARG A 489 31.01 14.80 -9.33
C ARG A 489 32.01 14.58 -10.46
N ASP A 490 32.48 13.35 -10.69
CA ASP A 490 33.56 13.00 -11.63
C ASP A 490 34.90 13.73 -11.39
N GLU A 491 35.09 14.31 -10.20
CA GLU A 491 36.34 14.94 -9.81
C GLU A 491 37.41 13.89 -9.47
N VAL A 492 37.00 12.70 -9.04
CA VAL A 492 37.82 11.59 -8.58
C VAL A 492 37.41 10.28 -9.21
N GLU A 493 38.34 9.47 -9.64
CA GLU A 493 38.15 8.13 -10.19
C GLU A 493 38.84 7.07 -9.35
N TYR A 494 38.12 5.94 -9.09
CA TYR A 494 38.71 4.78 -8.43
C TYR A 494 39.25 3.80 -9.48
N LYS A 495 40.54 3.43 -9.35
CA LYS A 495 41.19 2.39 -10.15
C LYS A 495 41.60 1.21 -9.28
N ARG A 496 41.77 0.03 -9.87
CA ARG A 496 42.16 -1.24 -9.22
C ARG A 496 41.32 -1.56 -7.98
N GLU A 497 40.09 -1.89 -8.20
CA GLU A 497 39.14 -2.36 -7.16
C GLU A 497 39.03 -1.41 -5.95
N ARG A 498 39.03 -0.09 -6.20
CA ARG A 498 38.96 0.98 -5.18
C ARG A 498 40.22 1.21 -4.32
N HIS A 499 41.35 0.61 -4.67
CA HIS A 499 42.58 0.83 -3.87
C HIS A 499 43.38 2.07 -4.25
N VAL A 500 43.17 2.62 -5.44
CA VAL A 500 43.89 3.82 -5.93
C VAL A 500 42.88 4.86 -6.39
N ILE A 501 43.07 6.07 -5.88
CA ILE A 501 42.25 7.24 -6.16
C ILE A 501 43.02 8.15 -7.11
N VAL A 502 42.37 8.59 -8.18
CA VAL A 502 42.93 9.50 -9.19
C VAL A 502 42.07 10.74 -9.26
N ARG A 503 42.65 11.91 -9.15
CA ARG A 503 41.94 13.18 -9.34
C ARG A 503 41.92 13.57 -10.81
N LYS A 504 40.70 13.79 -11.37
CA LYS A 504 40.50 14.21 -12.77
C LYS A 504 40.32 15.72 -12.94
N ALA A 505 39.68 16.38 -11.98
CA ALA A 505 39.40 17.83 -12.02
C ALA A 505 39.69 18.53 -10.68
#